data_fc449a9de908ab05f5e9b3ab9ccc9c36
#
_entry.id   fc449a9de908ab05f5e9b3ab9ccc9c36
#
_cell.length_a   1.000
_cell.length_b   1.000
_cell.length_c   1.000
_cell.angle_alpha   90.00
_cell.angle_beta   90.00
_cell.angle_gamma   90.00
#
_symmetry.space_group_name_H-M   'P 1'
#
loop_
_entity.id
_entity.type
_entity.pdbx_description
1 polymer ?
#
loop_
_entity_poly.entity_id
_entity_poly.type
_entity_poly.pdbx_seq_one_letter_code
_entity_poly.pdbx_strand_id
1 'polypeptide(L)' 'REFHQYYGTTLNQYVISRRLTRAKKLLRFSVLTLDEIARSCGFYDASYLNRQFKNSEGITASEFRKKWKN' A
#
# COMPACT_ATOMS: atom_id res chain seq x y z
N ARG A 1 8.03 -0.29 -24.67
CA ARG A 1 7.92 0.02 -24.28
C ARG A 1 7.81 0.59 -23.98
N GLU A 2 7.82 0.88 -23.85
CA GLU A 2 7.88 1.63 -23.41
C GLU A 2 7.52 1.76 -22.47
N PHE A 3 7.33 1.46 -22.19
CA PHE A 3 6.83 1.68 -21.30
C PHE A 3 7.48 1.26 -20.21
N HIS A 4 8.12 0.48 -20.11
CA HIS A 4 8.72 0.22 -19.15
C HIS A 4 9.88 0.71 -19.14
N GLN A 5 10.24 1.13 -19.70
CA GLN A 5 11.27 1.55 -19.57
C GLN A 5 11.22 2.67 -19.19
N TYR A 6 10.43 3.17 -19.53
CA TYR A 6 10.59 4.39 -19.45
C TYR A 6 10.60 4.85 -18.13
N TYR A 7 10.46 4.29 -17.27
CA TYR A 7 10.55 4.88 -16.10
C TYR A 7 11.29 4.14 -15.18
N GLY A 8 11.97 3.23 -15.42
CA GLY A 8 12.66 2.53 -14.44
C GLY A 8 11.75 1.87 -13.44
N THR A 9 10.46 1.89 -13.67
CA THR A 9 9.55 1.20 -12.80
C THR A 9 9.26 -0.13 -13.39
N THR A 10 9.21 -1.15 -12.59
CA THR A 10 8.88 -2.47 -13.06
C THR A 10 7.37 -2.65 -13.00
N LEU A 11 6.88 -3.65 -13.71
CA LEU A 11 5.47 -4.00 -13.62
C LEU A 11 5.08 -4.32 -12.20
N ASN A 12 5.97 -4.98 -11.47
CA ASN A 12 5.70 -5.34 -10.09
C ASN A 12 5.50 -4.09 -9.23
N GLN A 13 6.33 -3.08 -9.43
CA GLN A 13 6.20 -1.84 -8.67
C GLN A 13 4.93 -1.10 -9.03
N TYR A 14 4.52 -1.18 -10.28
CA TYR A 14 3.27 -0.57 -10.70
C TYR A 14 2.09 -1.23 -9.99
N VAL A 15 2.10 -2.56 -9.94
CA VAL A 15 1.03 -3.30 -9.26
C VAL A 15 0.99 -2.95 -7.78
N ILE A 16 2.15 -2.89 -7.14
CA ILE A 16 2.23 -2.54 -5.73
C ILE A 16 1.68 -1.13 -5.50
N SER A 17 2.01 -0.21 -6.37
CA SER A 17 1.54 1.16 -6.27
C SER A 17 0.01 1.22 -6.31
N ARG A 18 -0.60 0.45 -7.22
CA ARG A 18 -2.04 0.41 -7.31
C ARG A 18 -2.67 -0.18 -6.06
N ARG A 19 -2.05 -1.22 -5.53
CA ARG A 19 -2.54 -1.86 -4.31
C ARG A 19 -2.43 -0.93 -3.12
N LEU A 20 -1.36 -0.14 -3.06
CA LEU A 20 -1.20 0.81 -1.97
C LEU A 20 -2.24 1.92 -2.03
N THR A 21 -2.60 2.35 -3.22
CA THR A 21 -3.65 3.36 -3.37
C THR A 21 -4.96 2.84 -2.78
N ARG A 22 -5.28 1.58 -3.04
CA ARG A 22 -6.48 0.98 -2.49
C ARG A 22 -6.36 0.86 -0.97
N ALA A 23 -5.19 0.47 -0.49
CA ALA A 23 -4.98 0.33 0.94
C ALA A 23 -5.17 1.65 1.66
N LYS A 24 -4.73 2.75 1.06
CA LYS A 24 -4.92 4.07 1.66
C LYS A 24 -6.38 4.36 1.90
N LYS A 25 -7.22 4.03 0.96
CA LYS A 25 -8.67 4.26 1.11
C LYS A 25 -9.23 3.44 2.25
N LEU A 26 -8.83 2.18 2.34
CA LEU A 26 -9.33 1.33 3.40
C LEU A 26 -8.81 1.76 4.77
N LEU A 27 -7.57 2.23 4.81
CA LEU A 27 -7.00 2.72 6.07
C LEU A 27 -7.76 3.93 6.59
N ARG A 28 -8.22 4.77 5.70
CA ARG A 28 -8.91 6.00 6.10
C ARG A 28 -10.39 5.79 6.34
N PHE A 29 -11.02 4.98 5.53
CA PHE A 29 -12.47 4.93 5.50
C PHE A 29 -13.11 3.62 5.96
N SER A 30 -12.33 2.68 6.42
CA SER A 30 -12.89 1.43 6.93
C SER A 30 -12.35 1.13 8.32
N VAL A 31 -12.97 0.15 8.99
CA VAL A 31 -12.49 -0.29 10.28
C VAL A 31 -11.80 -1.64 10.21
N LEU A 32 -11.45 -2.06 8.99
CA LEU A 32 -10.75 -3.33 8.81
C LEU A 32 -9.40 -3.30 9.50
N THR A 33 -8.96 -4.46 9.97
CA THR A 33 -7.64 -4.54 10.56
C THR A 33 -6.59 -4.43 9.46
N LEU A 34 -5.35 -4.14 9.84
CA LEU A 34 -4.28 -4.05 8.86
C LEU A 34 -4.12 -5.35 8.09
N ASP A 35 -4.28 -6.48 8.77
CA ASP A 35 -4.17 -7.76 8.12
C ASP A 35 -5.27 -7.95 7.09
N GLU A 36 -6.49 -7.57 7.44
CA GLU A 36 -7.60 -7.65 6.51
C GLU A 36 -7.39 -6.75 5.32
N ILE A 37 -6.89 -5.54 5.56
CA ILE A 37 -6.61 -4.61 4.46
C ILE A 37 -5.54 -5.18 3.55
N ALA A 38 -4.47 -5.72 4.15
CA ALA A 38 -3.39 -6.29 3.36
C ALA A 38 -3.90 -7.38 2.42
N ARG A 39 -4.67 -8.30 2.97
CA ARG A 39 -5.20 -9.39 2.17
C ARG A 39 -6.18 -8.91 1.12
N SER A 40 -7.00 -7.95 1.47
CA SER A 40 -7.97 -7.39 0.55
C SER A 40 -7.31 -6.70 -0.63
N CYS A 41 -6.13 -6.12 -0.39
CA CYS A 41 -5.42 -5.40 -1.43
C CYS A 41 -4.40 -6.26 -2.18
N GLY A 42 -4.29 -7.53 -1.82
CA GLY A 42 -3.37 -8.42 -2.51
C GLY A 42 -1.98 -8.52 -1.93
N PHE A 43 -1.79 -8.02 -0.71
CA PHE A 43 -0.52 -8.19 -0.02
C PHE A 43 -0.57 -9.46 0.82
N TYR A 44 0.59 -10.00 1.10
CA TYR A 44 0.66 -11.25 1.84
C TYR A 44 0.13 -11.11 3.27
N ASP A 45 0.59 -10.10 3.98
CA ASP A 45 0.15 -9.87 5.35
C ASP A 45 0.41 -8.42 5.73
N ALA A 46 0.08 -8.06 6.96
CA ALA A 46 0.24 -6.69 7.43
C ALA A 46 1.69 -6.23 7.45
N SER A 47 2.60 -7.14 7.77
CA SER A 47 4.03 -6.80 7.79
C SER A 47 4.50 -6.38 6.42
N TYR A 48 4.09 -7.12 5.40
CA TYR A 48 4.48 -6.81 4.04
C TYR A 48 3.84 -5.49 3.59
N LEU A 49 2.58 -5.29 3.95
CA LEU A 49 1.89 -4.04 3.64
C LEU A 49 2.63 -2.86 4.27
N ASN A 50 2.99 -2.96 5.54
CA ASN A 50 3.71 -1.89 6.22
C ASN A 50 5.04 -1.59 5.56
N ARG A 51 5.75 -2.64 5.16
CA ARG A 51 7.04 -2.45 4.51
C ARG A 51 6.90 -1.71 3.19
N GLN A 52 5.97 -2.16 2.36
CA GLN A 52 5.78 -1.53 1.06
C GLN A 52 5.22 -0.11 1.22
N PHE A 53 4.35 0.07 2.19
CA PHE A 53 3.79 1.39 2.46
C PHE A 53 4.89 2.36 2.86
N LYS A 54 5.77 1.93 3.75
CA LYS A 54 6.86 2.78 4.20
C LYS A 54 7.81 3.12 3.05
N ASN A 55 8.10 2.15 2.19
CA ASN A 55 8.97 2.40 1.05
C ASN A 55 8.36 3.44 0.10
N SER A 56 7.06 3.45 -0.03
CA SER A 56 6.37 4.34 -0.96
C SER A 56 6.00 5.67 -0.33
N GLU A 57 5.51 5.65 0.88
CA GLU A 57 4.94 6.83 1.52
C GLU A 57 5.81 7.45 2.62
N GLY A 58 6.85 6.76 3.02
CA GLY A 58 7.72 7.28 4.08
C GLY A 58 7.28 6.93 5.49
N ILE A 59 6.08 6.41 5.65
CA ILE A 59 5.58 5.96 6.95
C ILE A 59 4.87 4.64 6.77
N THR A 60 4.69 3.91 7.85
CA THR A 60 4.01 2.62 7.76
C THR A 60 2.52 2.81 7.59
N ALA A 61 1.83 1.75 7.20
CA ALA A 61 0.38 1.80 7.08
C ALA A 61 -0.27 2.09 8.43
N SER A 62 0.31 1.52 9.50
CA SER A 62 -0.20 1.78 10.85
C SER A 62 -0.10 3.26 11.20
N GLU A 63 1.03 3.86 10.89
CA GLU A 63 1.24 5.28 11.16
C GLU A 63 0.32 6.14 10.30
N PHE A 64 0.13 5.74 9.07
CA PHE A 64 -0.76 6.47 8.18
C PHE A 64 -2.19 6.47 8.72
N ARG A 65 -2.68 5.32 9.16
CA ARG A 65 -4.02 5.21 9.71
C ARG A 65 -4.17 6.08 10.95
N LYS A 66 -3.16 6.04 11.82
CA LYS A 66 -3.19 6.84 13.02
C LYS A 66 -3.24 8.33 12.70
N LYS A 67 -2.50 8.73 11.69
CA LYS A 67 -2.44 10.13 11.29
C LYS A 67 -3.77 10.63 10.72
N TRP A 68 -4.47 9.79 9.96
CA TRP A 68 -5.67 10.21 9.28
C TRP A 68 -6.96 9.83 9.99
N LYS A 69 -6.85 9.08 11.07
CA LYS A 69 -8.02 8.67 11.79
C LYS A 69 -8.08 9.42 13.09
N ASN A 70 -9.20 9.95 13.41
CA ASN A 70 -9.34 10.74 14.64
C ASN A 70 -9.82 9.93 15.79
#